data_e2ac9be5a4640dc66c70f13cfabdbfe2
#
_entry.id   e2ac9be5a4640dc66c70f13cfabdbfe2
#
_cell.length_a   1.000
_cell.length_b   1.000
_cell.length_c   1.000
_cell.angle_alpha   90.00
_cell.angle_beta   90.00
_cell.angle_gamma   90.00
#
_symmetry.space_group_name_H-M   'P 1'
#
loop_
_entity.id
_entity.type
_entity.pdbx_description
1 polymer ?
#
loop_
_entity_poly.entity_id
_entity_poly.type
_entity_poly.pdbx_seq_one_letter_code
_entity_poly.pdbx_strand_id
1 'polypeptide(L)'
;MRFLQRLARKENLLARIICLLMACGLWVYVMTDQNPIIERNIEVRLQQRNLPQNMMVFNAPDKILVKVRGSRAKLSSDNLSAEINASINLKNITEGQQSLPITVTYSGGEIVSVTPKEVSVYVDTVSEKKVPVTTRIIGAVNGD
;
A
#
# COMPACT_ATOMS: atom_id res chain seq x y z
N MET A 1 18.97 -51.79 26.48
CA MET A 1 20.00 -50.92 27.09
C MET A 1 21.42 -51.08 26.51
N ARG A 2 21.71 -52.12 25.74
CA ARG A 2 23.06 -52.29 25.11
C ARG A 2 23.32 -51.43 23.87
N PHE A 3 22.30 -50.87 23.27
CA PHE A 3 22.43 -50.02 22.06
C PHE A 3 22.95 -48.61 22.40
N LEU A 4 22.57 -48.07 23.54
CA LEU A 4 23.00 -46.74 24.00
C LEU A 4 24.45 -46.69 24.50
N GLN A 5 24.98 -47.82 24.96
CA GLN A 5 26.38 -47.92 25.42
C GLN A 5 27.40 -47.99 24.32
N ARG A 6 27.01 -48.48 23.12
CA ARG A 6 27.87 -48.47 21.93
C ARG A 6 28.03 -47.09 21.26
N LEU A 7 27.11 -46.19 21.57
CA LEU A 7 27.15 -44.79 21.14
C LEU A 7 28.16 -43.91 21.90
N ALA A 8 28.74 -44.47 23.01
CA ALA A 8 29.64 -43.70 23.88
C ALA A 8 31.14 -43.86 23.52
N ARG A 9 31.51 -44.63 22.51
CA ARG A 9 32.90 -44.80 22.13
C ARG A 9 33.41 -43.57 21.38
N LYS A 10 34.57 -43.08 21.77
CA LYS A 10 35.26 -41.89 21.21
C LYS A 10 35.43 -41.92 19.69
N GLU A 11 35.45 -43.12 19.08
CA GLU A 11 35.62 -43.31 17.61
C GLU A 11 34.43 -42.81 16.80
N ASN A 12 33.23 -42.67 17.40
CA ASN A 12 32.02 -42.22 16.68
C ASN A 12 31.69 -40.74 16.94
N LEU A 13 32.56 -40.03 17.65
CA LEU A 13 32.30 -38.61 18.01
C LEU A 13 32.29 -37.71 16.77
N LEU A 14 33.18 -37.99 15.80
CA LEU A 14 33.21 -37.35 14.52
C LEU A 14 31.93 -37.59 13.71
N ALA A 15 31.44 -38.81 13.68
CA ALA A 15 30.19 -39.14 12.98
C ALA A 15 28.99 -38.41 13.61
N ARG A 16 28.97 -38.29 14.91
CA ARG A 16 27.89 -37.51 15.63
C ARG A 16 27.96 -36.04 15.30
N ILE A 17 29.15 -35.44 15.27
CA ILE A 17 29.34 -34.04 14.91
C ILE A 17 28.88 -33.81 13.47
N ILE A 18 29.24 -34.70 12.53
CA ILE A 18 28.82 -34.61 11.14
C ILE A 18 27.29 -34.72 11.02
N CYS A 19 26.66 -35.66 11.71
CA CYS A 19 25.20 -35.79 11.71
C CYS A 19 24.50 -34.55 12.32
N LEU A 20 25.08 -33.98 13.38
CA LEU A 20 24.55 -32.75 13.97
C LEU A 20 24.66 -31.57 13.02
N LEU A 21 25.80 -31.41 12.35
CA LEU A 21 26.00 -30.36 11.37
C LEU A 21 25.06 -30.50 10.17
N MET A 22 24.87 -31.74 9.68
CA MET A 22 23.90 -31.99 8.61
C MET A 22 22.46 -31.71 9.05
N ALA A 23 22.09 -32.09 10.28
CA ALA A 23 20.76 -31.78 10.81
C ALA A 23 20.53 -30.26 10.97
N CYS A 24 21.54 -29.53 11.47
CA CYS A 24 21.50 -28.08 11.55
C CYS A 24 21.41 -27.43 10.16
N GLY A 25 22.19 -27.92 9.18
CA GLY A 25 22.14 -27.45 7.81
C GLY A 25 20.79 -27.68 7.15
N LEU A 26 20.20 -28.86 7.32
CA LEU A 26 18.84 -29.15 6.87
C LEU A 26 17.80 -28.27 7.55
N TRP A 27 17.94 -28.04 8.85
CA TRP A 27 17.03 -27.19 9.60
C TRP A 27 17.07 -25.73 9.08
N VAL A 28 18.27 -25.18 8.88
CA VAL A 28 18.44 -23.84 8.29
C VAL A 28 17.87 -23.79 6.88
N TYR A 29 18.10 -24.79 6.06
CA TYR A 29 17.55 -24.89 4.71
C TYR A 29 16.03 -24.86 4.72
N VAL A 30 15.38 -25.68 5.53
CA VAL A 30 13.92 -25.74 5.66
C VAL A 30 13.37 -24.41 6.21
N MET A 31 14.04 -23.81 7.19
CA MET A 31 13.62 -22.50 7.75
C MET A 31 13.70 -21.38 6.71
N THR A 32 14.69 -21.40 5.83
CA THR A 32 14.84 -20.42 4.75
C THR A 32 13.76 -20.58 3.69
N ASP A 33 13.35 -21.82 3.41
CA ASP A 33 12.32 -22.14 2.41
C ASP A 33 10.89 -21.82 2.89
N GLN A 34 10.68 -21.64 4.21
CA GLN A 34 9.37 -21.30 4.78
C GLN A 34 8.96 -19.85 4.59
N ASN A 35 9.79 -19.00 3.99
CA ASN A 35 9.50 -17.59 3.75
C ASN A 35 9.53 -17.28 2.24
N PRO A 36 8.68 -17.94 1.42
CA PRO A 36 8.68 -17.74 -0.01
C PRO A 36 8.35 -16.30 -0.35
N ILE A 37 8.99 -15.81 -1.40
CA ILE A 37 8.63 -14.53 -2.01
C ILE A 37 7.32 -14.73 -2.76
N ILE A 38 6.32 -13.97 -2.38
CA ILE A 38 4.99 -13.99 -2.99
C ILE A 38 4.64 -12.64 -3.59
N GLU A 39 3.70 -12.65 -4.54
CA GLU A 39 3.10 -11.44 -5.09
C GLU A 39 1.67 -11.32 -4.57
N ARG A 40 1.27 -10.10 -4.22
CA ARG A 40 -0.08 -9.81 -3.76
C ARG A 40 -0.61 -8.51 -4.39
N ASN A 41 -1.86 -8.53 -4.80
CA ASN A 41 -2.58 -7.34 -5.23
C ASN A 41 -3.26 -6.69 -4.01
N ILE A 42 -3.04 -5.41 -3.84
CA ILE A 42 -3.54 -4.66 -2.68
C ILE A 42 -4.26 -3.42 -3.19
N GLU A 43 -5.47 -3.19 -2.66
CA GLU A 43 -6.19 -1.95 -2.87
C GLU A 43 -5.65 -0.88 -1.92
N VAL A 44 -5.17 0.22 -2.48
CA VAL A 44 -4.60 1.34 -1.75
C VAL A 44 -5.39 2.61 -2.06
N ARG A 45 -5.64 3.42 -1.05
CA ARG A 45 -6.27 4.73 -1.24
C ARG A 45 -5.32 5.69 -1.95
N LEU A 46 -5.83 6.38 -2.96
CA LEU A 46 -5.10 7.40 -3.68
C LEU A 46 -5.20 8.74 -2.96
N GLN A 47 -4.07 9.27 -2.53
CA GLN A 47 -3.99 10.57 -1.87
C GLN A 47 -3.73 11.68 -2.89
N GLN A 48 -4.47 12.76 -2.79
CA GLN A 48 -4.24 13.97 -3.56
C GLN A 48 -3.31 14.89 -2.76
N ARG A 49 -2.18 15.27 -3.39
CA ARG A 49 -1.20 16.17 -2.76
C ARG A 49 -1.06 17.46 -3.53
N ASN A 50 -0.83 18.55 -2.80
CA ASN A 50 -0.58 19.88 -3.37
C ASN A 50 -1.74 20.42 -4.23
N LEU A 51 -3.00 20.10 -3.86
CA LEU A 51 -4.16 20.67 -4.53
C LEU A 51 -4.23 22.19 -4.23
N PRO A 52 -4.28 23.06 -5.24
CA PRO A 52 -4.50 24.49 -5.05
C PRO A 52 -5.87 24.77 -4.41
N GLN A 53 -5.95 25.80 -3.57
CA GLN A 53 -7.17 26.11 -2.81
C GLN A 53 -8.38 26.52 -3.67
N ASN A 54 -8.11 26.99 -4.87
CA ASN A 54 -9.12 27.46 -5.83
C ASN A 54 -9.46 26.44 -6.92
N MET A 55 -8.99 25.19 -6.81
CA MET A 55 -9.24 24.14 -7.78
C MET A 55 -9.91 22.93 -7.12
N MET A 56 -10.79 22.30 -7.89
CA MET A 56 -11.41 21.02 -7.54
C MET A 56 -11.07 19.97 -8.59
N VAL A 57 -10.86 18.75 -8.13
CA VAL A 57 -10.55 17.59 -8.96
C VAL A 57 -11.75 16.65 -8.98
N PHE A 58 -12.20 16.34 -10.19
CA PHE A 58 -13.31 15.42 -10.43
C PHE A 58 -12.78 14.16 -11.12
N ASN A 59 -13.52 13.06 -10.96
CA ASN A 59 -13.22 11.76 -11.57
C ASN A 59 -11.88 11.11 -11.14
N ALA A 60 -11.30 11.55 -10.01
CA ALA A 60 -10.18 10.83 -9.44
C ALA A 60 -10.69 9.54 -8.76
N PRO A 61 -10.10 8.37 -9.04
CA PRO A 61 -10.47 7.14 -8.34
C PRO A 61 -10.01 7.23 -6.88
N ASP A 62 -10.85 6.76 -5.96
CA ASP A 62 -10.51 6.72 -4.54
C ASP A 62 -9.48 5.64 -4.21
N LYS A 63 -9.42 4.58 -5.02
CA LYS A 63 -8.57 3.42 -4.81
C LYS A 63 -7.88 3.01 -6.09
N ILE A 64 -6.70 2.46 -5.94
CA ILE A 64 -5.90 1.87 -7.00
C ILE A 64 -5.43 0.48 -6.60
N LEU A 65 -5.11 -0.37 -7.56
CA LEU A 65 -4.52 -1.68 -7.36
C LEU A 65 -3.01 -1.60 -7.50
N VAL A 66 -2.32 -2.00 -6.43
CA VAL A 66 -0.85 -2.08 -6.41
C VAL A 66 -0.45 -3.54 -6.25
N LYS A 67 0.33 -4.05 -7.18
CA LYS A 67 0.94 -5.38 -7.07
C LYS A 67 2.30 -5.24 -6.42
N VAL A 68 2.45 -5.87 -5.26
CA VAL A 68 3.70 -5.88 -4.50
C VAL A 68 4.27 -7.29 -4.41
N ARG A 69 5.58 -7.38 -4.35
CA ARG A 69 6.35 -8.60 -4.16
C ARG A 69 7.15 -8.49 -2.87
N GLY A 70 7.11 -9.51 -2.07
CA GLY A 70 7.86 -9.53 -0.81
C GLY A 70 7.74 -10.86 -0.08
N SER A 71 8.37 -10.96 1.08
CA SER A 71 8.26 -12.15 1.90
C SER A 71 6.83 -12.33 2.42
N ARG A 72 6.39 -13.56 2.52
CA ARG A 72 5.04 -13.90 3.02
C ARG A 72 4.72 -13.25 4.36
N ALA A 73 5.69 -13.22 5.27
CA ALA A 73 5.51 -12.63 6.59
C ALA A 73 5.18 -11.13 6.53
N LYS A 74 5.83 -10.37 5.63
CA LYS A 74 5.57 -8.93 5.43
C LYS A 74 4.25 -8.68 4.71
N LEU A 75 3.91 -9.51 3.72
CA LEU A 75 2.69 -9.34 2.93
C LEU A 75 1.43 -9.89 3.61
N SER A 76 1.56 -10.57 4.76
CA SER A 76 0.44 -11.08 5.56
C SER A 76 -0.03 -10.12 6.64
N SER A 77 0.60 -8.95 6.80
CA SER A 77 0.17 -7.96 7.79
C SER A 77 -1.19 -7.36 7.42
N ASP A 78 -2.08 -7.23 8.40
CA ASP A 78 -3.42 -6.66 8.20
C ASP A 78 -3.38 -5.16 7.84
N ASN A 79 -2.28 -4.48 8.17
CA ASN A 79 -2.07 -3.06 7.91
C ASN A 79 -1.29 -2.76 6.62
N LEU A 80 -1.13 -3.75 5.74
CA LEU A 80 -0.31 -3.61 4.54
C LEU A 80 -0.74 -2.46 3.63
N SER A 81 -2.05 -2.23 3.49
CA SER A 81 -2.60 -1.10 2.73
C SER A 81 -2.23 0.27 3.32
N ALA A 82 -2.00 0.36 4.63
CA ALA A 82 -1.58 1.58 5.30
C ALA A 82 -0.07 1.85 5.17
N GLU A 83 0.73 0.81 4.94
CA GLU A 83 2.18 0.92 4.72
C GLU A 83 2.53 1.35 3.29
N ILE A 84 1.58 1.22 2.35
CA ILE A 84 1.75 1.63 0.96
C ILE A 84 1.15 3.02 0.78
N ASN A 85 1.98 3.99 0.41
CA ASN A 85 1.55 5.35 0.13
C ASN A 85 1.43 5.54 -1.38
N ALA A 86 0.20 5.78 -1.84
CA ALA A 86 -0.09 6.13 -3.22
C ALA A 86 -0.59 7.56 -3.30
N SER A 87 0.03 8.37 -4.15
CA SER A 87 -0.33 9.79 -4.28
C SER A 87 -0.20 10.28 -5.71
N ILE A 88 -1.04 11.26 -6.04
CA ILE A 88 -0.91 12.10 -7.24
C ILE A 88 -0.51 13.51 -6.82
N ASN A 89 0.37 14.12 -7.61
CA ASN A 89 0.83 15.48 -7.35
C ASN A 89 0.07 16.47 -8.23
N LEU A 90 -0.64 17.38 -7.59
CA LEU A 90 -1.52 18.36 -8.23
C LEU A 90 -0.91 19.78 -8.26
N LYS A 91 0.42 19.89 -8.06
CA LYS A 91 1.08 21.20 -7.92
C LYS A 91 0.95 22.09 -9.16
N ASN A 92 1.04 21.51 -10.35
CA ASN A 92 1.08 22.24 -11.62
C ASN A 92 -0.09 21.86 -12.55
N ILE A 93 -1.28 21.71 -11.95
CA ILE A 93 -2.48 21.40 -12.72
C ILE A 93 -3.06 22.65 -13.36
N THR A 94 -3.63 22.49 -14.55
CA THR A 94 -4.41 23.50 -15.27
C THR A 94 -5.85 23.03 -15.42
N GLU A 95 -6.76 23.94 -15.72
CA GLU A 95 -8.16 23.61 -15.99
C GLU A 95 -8.29 22.63 -17.16
N GLY A 96 -9.26 21.73 -17.06
CA GLY A 96 -9.59 20.74 -18.06
C GLY A 96 -9.16 19.32 -17.70
N GLN A 97 -9.18 18.45 -18.69
CA GLN A 97 -8.81 17.05 -18.53
C GLN A 97 -7.29 16.88 -18.59
N GLN A 98 -6.75 16.23 -17.56
CA GLN A 98 -5.32 15.94 -17.47
C GLN A 98 -5.08 14.50 -17.05
N SER A 99 -3.99 13.90 -17.56
CA SER A 99 -3.49 12.61 -17.11
C SER A 99 -2.28 12.82 -16.20
N LEU A 100 -2.37 12.29 -14.97
CA LEU A 100 -1.35 12.47 -13.95
C LEU A 100 -0.78 11.11 -13.55
N PRO A 101 0.56 11.00 -13.46
CA PRO A 101 1.20 9.77 -13.02
C PRO A 101 0.97 9.55 -11.52
N ILE A 102 0.76 8.30 -11.14
CA ILE A 102 0.63 7.89 -9.76
C ILE A 102 2.01 7.57 -9.20
N THR A 103 2.36 8.20 -8.09
CA THR A 103 3.56 7.88 -7.34
C THR A 103 3.21 6.96 -6.19
N VAL A 104 3.83 5.77 -6.15
CA VAL A 104 3.62 4.79 -5.09
C VAL A 104 4.95 4.54 -4.39
N THR A 105 4.92 4.53 -3.05
CA THR A 105 6.07 4.19 -2.21
C THR A 105 5.69 3.10 -1.22
N TYR A 106 6.56 2.09 -1.10
CA TYR A 106 6.41 0.98 -0.18
C TYR A 106 7.78 0.58 0.36
N SER A 107 7.92 0.47 1.69
CA SER A 107 9.19 0.13 2.37
C SER A 107 9.34 -1.35 2.69
N GLY A 108 8.25 -2.12 2.62
CA GLY A 108 8.22 -3.53 3.02
C GLY A 108 8.58 -4.54 1.94
N GLY A 109 8.69 -4.11 0.67
CA GLY A 109 8.96 -4.98 -0.48
C GLY A 109 9.13 -4.21 -1.78
N GLU A 110 8.99 -4.90 -2.89
CA GLU A 110 9.12 -4.34 -4.24
C GLU A 110 7.74 -4.10 -4.85
N ILE A 111 7.56 -2.95 -5.53
CA ILE A 111 6.37 -2.64 -6.30
C ILE A 111 6.57 -3.23 -7.71
N VAL A 112 5.74 -4.21 -8.07
CA VAL A 112 5.80 -4.88 -9.38
C VAL A 112 5.03 -4.11 -10.43
N SER A 113 3.81 -3.66 -10.08
CA SER A 113 2.96 -2.88 -10.98
C SER A 113 1.92 -2.06 -10.22
N VAL A 114 1.52 -0.97 -10.84
CA VAL A 114 0.43 -0.09 -10.37
C VAL A 114 -0.63 -0.04 -11.47
N THR A 115 -1.88 -0.22 -11.10
CA THR A 115 -3.00 -0.20 -12.05
C THR A 115 -4.14 0.68 -11.53
N PRO A 116 -4.49 1.74 -12.25
CA PRO A 116 -3.84 2.28 -13.46
C PRO A 116 -2.49 2.94 -13.16
N LYS A 117 -1.63 3.12 -14.16
CA LYS A 117 -0.35 3.85 -14.01
C LYS A 117 -0.55 5.36 -13.94
N GLU A 118 -1.57 5.85 -14.64
CA GLU A 118 -1.96 7.24 -14.72
C GLU A 118 -3.45 7.38 -14.47
N VAL A 119 -3.83 8.50 -13.88
CA VAL A 119 -5.22 8.83 -13.63
C VAL A 119 -5.61 10.03 -14.45
N SER A 120 -6.67 9.89 -15.25
CA SER A 120 -7.29 11.02 -15.95
C SER A 120 -8.23 11.72 -14.98
N VAL A 121 -7.90 12.95 -14.64
CA VAL A 121 -8.71 13.81 -13.78
C VAL A 121 -9.25 14.99 -14.55
N TYR A 122 -10.40 15.47 -14.16
CA TYR A 122 -10.95 16.74 -14.64
C TYR A 122 -10.78 17.78 -13.55
N VAL A 123 -10.16 18.90 -13.90
CA VAL A 123 -9.86 20.00 -12.99
C VAL A 123 -10.68 21.21 -13.36
N ASP A 124 -11.34 21.80 -12.37
CA ASP A 124 -12.13 23.03 -12.55
C ASP A 124 -11.78 24.03 -11.46
N THR A 125 -11.93 25.30 -11.77
CA THR A 125 -11.68 26.39 -10.84
C THR A 125 -12.94 26.74 -10.07
N VAL A 126 -12.85 26.71 -8.74
CA VAL A 126 -13.95 27.13 -7.88
C VAL A 126 -13.99 28.66 -7.80
N SER A 127 -15.02 29.28 -8.37
CA SER A 127 -15.32 30.71 -8.21
C SER A 127 -16.41 30.89 -7.16
N GLU A 128 -16.06 31.45 -6.02
CA GLU A 128 -17.06 31.86 -5.01
C GLU A 128 -17.68 33.18 -5.44
N LYS A 129 -18.93 33.16 -5.86
CA LYS A 129 -19.73 34.39 -6.06
C LYS A 129 -20.64 34.61 -4.86
N LYS A 130 -20.33 35.64 -4.06
CA LYS A 130 -21.23 36.10 -3.03
C LYS A 130 -22.44 36.76 -3.67
N VAL A 131 -23.57 36.08 -3.66
CA VAL A 131 -24.85 36.66 -4.07
C VAL A 131 -25.54 37.25 -2.86
N PRO A 132 -25.76 38.56 -2.79
CA PRO A 132 -26.56 39.15 -1.71
C PRO A 132 -28.01 38.70 -1.87
N VAL A 133 -28.50 37.90 -0.94
CA VAL A 133 -29.93 37.55 -0.87
C VAL A 133 -30.66 38.64 -0.13
N THR A 134 -31.36 39.48 -0.89
CA THR A 134 -32.27 40.49 -0.31
C THR A 134 -33.64 39.84 -0.16
N THR A 135 -34.03 39.49 1.05
CA THR A 135 -35.38 39.03 1.37
C THR A 135 -36.33 40.24 1.43
N ARG A 136 -37.16 40.40 0.41
CA ARG A 136 -38.25 41.35 0.43
C ARG A 136 -39.48 40.65 1.01
N ILE A 137 -39.78 40.93 2.24
CA ILE A 137 -41.03 40.47 2.87
C ILE A 137 -42.16 41.38 2.37
N ILE A 138 -43.01 40.88 1.50
CA ILE A 138 -44.27 41.49 1.11
C ILE A 138 -45.34 40.76 1.90
N GLY A 139 -45.63 41.28 3.08
CA GLY A 139 -46.77 40.86 3.89
C GLY A 139 -47.54 42.09 4.29
N ALA A 140 -48.73 42.28 3.72
CA ALA A 140 -49.71 43.21 4.26
C ALA A 140 -50.34 42.56 5.49
N VAL A 141 -50.08 43.12 6.66
CA VAL A 141 -50.86 42.82 7.87
C VAL A 141 -52.10 43.66 7.80
N ASN A 142 -53.25 43.10 7.39
CA ASN A 142 -54.54 43.67 7.65
C ASN A 142 -54.86 43.42 9.13
N GLY A 143 -54.74 44.46 9.93
CA GLY A 143 -55.32 44.50 11.25
C GLY A 143 -56.73 45.06 11.13
N ASP A 144 -57.70 44.33 11.60
CA ASP A 144 -58.96 44.80 12.20
C ASP A 144 -59.04 44.14 13.56
#